data_dafe4abe765d5eb0627b22473ab150e2
#
_entry.id   dafe4abe765d5eb0627b22473ab150e2
#
_cell.length_a   1.000
_cell.length_b   1.000
_cell.length_c   1.000
_cell.angle_alpha   90.00
_cell.angle_beta   90.00
_cell.angle_gamma   90.00
#
_symmetry.space_group_name_H-M   'P 1'
#
loop_
_entity.id
_entity.type
_entity.pdbx_description
1 polymer ?
#
loop_
_entity_poly.entity_id
_entity_poly.type
_entity_poly.pdbx_seq_one_letter_code
_entity_poly.pdbx_strand_id
1 'polypeptide(L)'
;SDHTPAMPGSCEAFHFINFKVIPRELFGVKVLMGAELNIMDFEGTVDLPPDYLERLDYCIASLHPPCIESGTREQNTAAYIHALENPYIHIIGHPDDSRYPVDYEALVSAAKRNHKLLEMNNSSLNPRGFRPGAPENYRVMLELCRRYEQPVIIDSDAHFCTDVGNHR
;
A
#
# COMPACT_ATOMS: atom_id res chain seq x y z
N SER A 1 -1.51 -2.19 10.22
CA SER A 1 -1.95 -3.15 9.18
C SER A 1 -1.10 -4.40 9.22
N ASP A 2 -1.71 -5.51 8.87
CA ASP A 2 -1.01 -6.78 8.66
C ASP A 2 -1.19 -7.22 7.21
N HIS A 3 -0.25 -8.01 6.70
CA HIS A 3 -0.36 -8.61 5.38
C HIS A 3 -1.48 -9.64 5.30
N THR A 4 -2.16 -9.68 4.16
CA THR A 4 -3.26 -10.60 3.86
C THR A 4 -2.77 -11.96 3.36
N PRO A 5 -3.63 -13.01 3.32
CA PRO A 5 -3.21 -14.42 3.24
C PRO A 5 -2.31 -14.84 2.09
N ALA A 6 -2.33 -14.15 0.95
CA ALA A 6 -1.45 -14.53 -0.18
C ALA A 6 0.04 -14.26 0.09
N MET A 7 0.37 -13.39 1.05
CA MET A 7 1.77 -13.15 1.44
C MET A 7 2.27 -14.31 2.30
N PRO A 8 3.37 -14.98 1.94
CA PRO A 8 3.94 -16.06 2.74
C PRO A 8 4.28 -15.62 4.17
N GLY A 9 3.78 -16.36 5.16
CA GLY A 9 3.99 -16.05 6.58
C GLY A 9 3.03 -15.03 7.17
N SER A 10 2.05 -14.56 6.41
CA SER A 10 1.02 -13.63 6.85
C SER A 10 -0.08 -14.28 7.69
N CYS A 11 -1.06 -13.47 8.10
CA CYS A 11 -2.22 -13.90 8.85
C CYS A 11 -3.28 -14.55 7.94
N GLU A 12 -4.01 -15.52 8.48
CA GLU A 12 -5.22 -16.06 7.87
C GLU A 12 -6.34 -15.00 7.80
N ALA A 13 -7.24 -15.11 6.82
CA ALA A 13 -8.34 -14.14 6.64
C ALA A 13 -9.16 -13.90 7.91
N PHE A 14 -9.38 -14.93 8.72
CA PHE A 14 -10.13 -14.84 9.97
C PHE A 14 -9.49 -13.88 11.01
N HIS A 15 -8.18 -13.64 10.93
CA HIS A 15 -7.48 -12.66 11.76
C HIS A 15 -8.13 -11.27 11.69
N PHE A 16 -8.49 -10.84 10.50
CA PHE A 16 -9.06 -9.50 10.26
C PHE A 16 -10.47 -9.33 10.86
N ILE A 17 -11.24 -10.40 11.01
CA ILE A 17 -12.53 -10.37 11.73
C ILE A 17 -12.33 -10.04 13.20
N ASN A 18 -11.22 -10.47 13.79
CA ASN A 18 -10.92 -10.26 15.21
C ASN A 18 -10.51 -8.80 15.54
N PHE A 19 -10.28 -7.95 14.56
CA PHE A 19 -9.96 -6.54 14.79
C PHE A 19 -11.07 -5.80 15.55
N LYS A 20 -12.31 -6.30 15.53
CA LYS A 20 -13.44 -5.75 16.29
C LYS A 20 -13.23 -5.75 17.81
N VAL A 21 -12.33 -6.61 18.36
CA VAL A 21 -12.04 -6.65 19.79
C VAL A 21 -10.88 -5.73 20.20
N ILE A 22 -10.19 -5.14 19.26
CA ILE A 22 -9.09 -4.21 19.52
C ILE A 22 -9.64 -2.87 20.02
N PRO A 23 -9.15 -2.34 21.14
CA PRO A 23 -9.53 -1.00 21.60
C PRO A 23 -9.27 0.06 20.53
N ARG A 24 -10.25 0.94 20.31
CA ARG A 24 -10.16 2.02 19.30
C ARG A 24 -9.36 3.24 19.78
N GLU A 25 -8.94 3.21 21.03
CA GLU A 25 -8.05 4.20 21.62
C GLU A 25 -7.11 3.52 22.62
N LEU A 26 -5.82 3.80 22.51
CA LEU A 26 -4.78 3.33 23.42
C LEU A 26 -3.88 4.52 23.77
N PHE A 27 -3.69 4.75 25.07
CA PHE A 27 -2.83 5.83 25.57
C PHE A 27 -3.19 7.23 25.03
N GLY A 28 -4.47 7.49 24.80
CA GLY A 28 -4.94 8.76 24.22
C GLY A 28 -4.74 8.88 22.69
N VAL A 29 -4.33 7.79 22.03
CA VAL A 29 -4.13 7.74 20.58
C VAL A 29 -5.22 6.89 19.94
N LYS A 30 -5.86 7.43 18.88
CA LYS A 30 -6.84 6.68 18.08
C LYS A 30 -6.14 5.54 17.35
N VAL A 31 -6.71 4.34 17.47
CA VAL A 31 -6.24 3.11 16.80
C VAL A 31 -7.12 2.83 15.60
N LEU A 32 -6.53 2.81 14.41
CA LEU A 32 -7.17 2.37 13.17
C LEU A 32 -6.63 1.00 12.79
N MET A 33 -7.54 0.09 12.45
CA MET A 33 -7.20 -1.27 12.07
C MET A 33 -7.38 -1.44 10.56
N GLY A 34 -6.30 -1.79 9.88
CA GLY A 34 -6.27 -1.96 8.43
C GLY A 34 -5.54 -3.22 7.99
N ALA A 35 -5.58 -3.48 6.70
CA ALA A 35 -4.85 -4.56 6.05
C ALA A 35 -3.98 -4.03 4.91
N GLU A 36 -2.84 -4.66 4.71
CA GLU A 36 -2.05 -4.52 3.50
C GLU A 36 -2.34 -5.70 2.58
N LEU A 37 -3.15 -5.41 1.55
CA LEU A 37 -3.66 -6.37 0.58
C LEU A 37 -2.63 -6.64 -0.51
N ASN A 38 -2.61 -7.85 -1.00
CA ASN A 38 -1.82 -8.22 -2.16
C ASN A 38 -2.66 -8.03 -3.43
N ILE A 39 -2.13 -7.28 -4.40
CA ILE A 39 -2.68 -7.25 -5.76
C ILE A 39 -2.24 -8.55 -6.45
N MET A 40 -3.20 -9.31 -6.97
CA MET A 40 -3.00 -10.68 -7.46
C MET A 40 -2.88 -10.79 -8.97
N ASP A 41 -3.34 -9.76 -9.70
CA ASP A 41 -3.35 -9.71 -11.16
C ASP A 41 -3.31 -8.26 -11.67
N PHE A 42 -3.27 -8.10 -12.99
CA PHE A 42 -3.23 -6.77 -13.62
C PHE A 42 -4.61 -6.10 -13.73
N GLU A 43 -5.67 -6.82 -13.38
CA GLU A 43 -7.03 -6.33 -13.22
C GLU A 43 -7.28 -5.71 -11.83
N GLY A 44 -6.26 -5.70 -10.96
CA GLY A 44 -6.33 -5.09 -9.63
C GLY A 44 -7.09 -5.91 -8.60
N THR A 45 -7.28 -7.20 -8.84
CA THR A 45 -7.90 -8.12 -7.87
C THR A 45 -7.04 -8.22 -6.62
N VAL A 46 -7.67 -8.18 -5.44
CA VAL A 46 -7.00 -8.32 -4.15
C VAL A 46 -7.38 -9.62 -3.45
N ASP A 47 -6.51 -10.12 -2.58
CA ASP A 47 -6.60 -11.43 -1.95
C ASP A 47 -7.53 -11.53 -0.72
N LEU A 48 -8.28 -10.47 -0.43
CA LEU A 48 -9.28 -10.49 0.65
C LEU A 48 -10.66 -10.10 0.09
N PRO A 49 -11.71 -10.89 0.34
CA PRO A 49 -13.04 -10.62 -0.23
C PRO A 49 -13.73 -9.40 0.41
N PRO A 50 -14.71 -8.78 -0.29
CA PRO A 50 -15.35 -7.53 0.12
C PRO A 50 -15.94 -7.53 1.53
N ASP A 51 -16.55 -8.63 1.97
CA ASP A 51 -17.14 -8.75 3.32
C ASP A 51 -16.12 -8.70 4.47
N TYR A 52 -14.84 -8.85 4.17
CA TYR A 52 -13.74 -8.58 5.11
C TYR A 52 -13.32 -7.11 5.01
N LEU A 53 -13.19 -6.59 3.77
CA LEU A 53 -12.71 -5.23 3.52
C LEU A 53 -13.61 -4.17 4.16
N GLU A 54 -14.94 -4.35 4.10
CA GLU A 54 -15.93 -3.42 4.69
C GLU A 54 -15.83 -3.27 6.22
N ARG A 55 -15.11 -4.19 6.89
CA ARG A 55 -14.92 -4.21 8.35
C ARG A 55 -13.66 -3.49 8.80
N LEU A 56 -12.80 -3.12 7.87
CA LEU A 56 -11.52 -2.46 8.12
C LEU A 56 -11.68 -0.94 8.08
N ASP A 57 -10.87 -0.24 8.87
CA ASP A 57 -10.87 1.23 8.85
C ASP A 57 -10.18 1.76 7.60
N TYR A 58 -9.21 1.01 7.06
CA TYR A 58 -8.52 1.32 5.82
C TYR A 58 -7.87 0.06 5.22
N CYS A 59 -7.63 0.11 3.91
CA CYS A 59 -6.90 -0.93 3.17
C CYS A 59 -5.82 -0.27 2.32
N ILE A 60 -4.64 -0.87 2.35
CA ILE A 60 -3.51 -0.58 1.48
C ILE A 60 -3.48 -1.68 0.42
N ALA A 61 -3.24 -1.36 -0.84
CA ALA A 61 -3.04 -2.35 -1.91
C ALA A 61 -1.64 -2.21 -2.49
N SER A 62 -0.91 -3.33 -2.53
CA SER A 62 0.51 -3.36 -2.87
C SER A 62 0.82 -4.48 -3.87
N LEU A 63 1.85 -4.28 -4.71
CA LEU A 63 2.45 -5.34 -5.52
C LEU A 63 3.60 -6.00 -4.73
N HIS A 64 3.53 -7.31 -4.56
CA HIS A 64 4.52 -8.08 -3.82
C HIS A 64 5.05 -9.26 -4.64
N PRO A 65 6.40 -9.44 -4.75
CA PRO A 65 6.99 -10.52 -5.54
C PRO A 65 6.50 -11.94 -5.25
N PRO A 66 6.14 -12.30 -3.99
CA PRO A 66 5.57 -13.63 -3.72
C PRO A 66 4.16 -13.83 -4.26
N CYS A 67 3.42 -12.74 -4.56
CA CYS A 67 1.99 -12.78 -4.90
C CYS A 67 1.72 -12.59 -6.39
N ILE A 68 2.56 -11.79 -7.06
CA ILE A 68 2.44 -11.50 -8.49
C ILE A 68 3.82 -11.28 -9.11
N GLU A 69 4.06 -11.88 -10.27
CA GLU A 69 5.24 -11.57 -11.07
C GLU A 69 5.11 -10.19 -11.71
N SER A 70 6.22 -9.46 -11.79
CA SER A 70 6.25 -8.15 -12.44
C SER A 70 5.93 -8.27 -13.93
N GLY A 71 5.01 -7.46 -14.39
CA GLY A 71 4.68 -7.29 -15.79
C GLY A 71 5.45 -6.16 -16.48
N THR A 72 4.95 -5.75 -17.64
CA THR A 72 5.41 -4.52 -18.28
C THR A 72 5.04 -3.29 -17.42
N ARG A 73 5.64 -2.13 -17.72
CA ARG A 73 5.31 -0.87 -17.07
C ARG A 73 3.80 -0.57 -17.15
N GLU A 74 3.22 -0.83 -18.31
CA GLU A 74 1.78 -0.62 -18.56
C GLU A 74 0.93 -1.56 -17.72
N GLN A 75 1.31 -2.83 -17.62
CA GLN A 75 0.59 -3.83 -16.83
C GLN A 75 0.66 -3.54 -15.33
N ASN A 76 1.84 -3.23 -14.81
CA ASN A 76 1.99 -2.87 -13.39
C ASN A 76 1.22 -1.59 -13.05
N THR A 77 1.24 -0.60 -13.95
CA THR A 77 0.46 0.63 -13.80
C THR A 77 -1.04 0.34 -13.79
N ALA A 78 -1.51 -0.51 -14.71
CA ALA A 78 -2.91 -0.92 -14.78
C ALA A 78 -3.36 -1.62 -13.49
N ALA A 79 -2.55 -2.53 -12.95
CA ALA A 79 -2.83 -3.20 -11.67
C ALA A 79 -3.13 -2.23 -10.54
N TYR A 80 -2.29 -1.20 -10.38
CA TYR A 80 -2.52 -0.16 -9.37
C TYR A 80 -3.76 0.69 -9.69
N ILE A 81 -3.96 1.08 -10.95
CA ILE A 81 -5.11 1.92 -11.34
C ILE A 81 -6.42 1.18 -11.11
N HIS A 82 -6.50 -0.08 -11.48
CA HIS A 82 -7.70 -0.90 -11.25
C HIS A 82 -7.94 -1.13 -9.74
N ALA A 83 -6.88 -1.35 -8.96
CA ALA A 83 -7.00 -1.43 -7.51
C ALA A 83 -7.56 -0.12 -6.90
N LEU A 84 -7.16 1.06 -7.42
CA LEU A 84 -7.68 2.35 -6.98
C LEU A 84 -9.18 2.52 -7.25
N GLU A 85 -9.75 1.81 -8.22
CA GLU A 85 -11.19 1.83 -8.53
C GLU A 85 -12.02 1.04 -7.52
N ASN A 86 -11.38 0.15 -6.74
CA ASN A 86 -12.04 -0.58 -5.67
C ASN A 86 -12.39 0.39 -4.52
N PRO A 87 -13.68 0.50 -4.11
CA PRO A 87 -14.11 1.45 -3.09
C PRO A 87 -13.48 1.23 -1.72
N TYR A 88 -13.06 0.02 -1.42
CA TYR A 88 -12.45 -0.34 -0.13
C TYR A 88 -10.95 -0.04 -0.05
N ILE A 89 -10.27 0.18 -1.16
CA ILE A 89 -8.86 0.56 -1.16
C ILE A 89 -8.74 2.06 -0.86
N HIS A 90 -7.86 2.42 0.03
CA HIS A 90 -7.63 3.81 0.48
C HIS A 90 -6.25 4.31 0.08
N ILE A 91 -5.28 3.40 0.02
CA ILE A 91 -3.85 3.70 -0.15
C ILE A 91 -3.25 2.72 -1.16
N ILE A 92 -2.40 3.21 -2.05
CA ILE A 92 -1.47 2.36 -2.81
C ILE A 92 -0.16 2.31 -2.04
N GLY A 93 0.24 1.10 -1.66
CA GLY A 93 1.46 0.84 -0.89
C GLY A 93 2.70 0.83 -1.76
N HIS A 94 3.77 1.42 -1.25
CA HIS A 94 5.15 1.45 -1.77
C HIS A 94 5.31 1.32 -3.31
N PRO A 95 4.67 2.19 -4.12
CA PRO A 95 4.77 2.11 -5.59
C PRO A 95 6.15 2.52 -6.13
N ASP A 96 7.10 2.71 -5.25
CA ASP A 96 8.48 3.13 -5.50
C ASP A 96 9.43 1.99 -5.89
N ASP A 97 8.97 0.74 -5.79
CA ASP A 97 9.80 -0.45 -6.04
C ASP A 97 10.09 -0.63 -7.54
N SER A 98 11.33 -0.40 -7.97
CA SER A 98 11.74 -0.55 -9.39
C SER A 98 11.61 -1.98 -9.93
N ARG A 99 11.37 -2.98 -9.07
CA ARG A 99 11.03 -4.33 -9.53
C ARG A 99 9.68 -4.36 -10.27
N TYR A 100 8.81 -3.39 -9.97
CA TYR A 100 7.54 -3.15 -10.66
C TYR A 100 7.58 -1.77 -11.32
N PRO A 101 8.14 -1.65 -12.53
CA PRO A 101 8.16 -0.35 -13.23
C PRO A 101 6.75 0.20 -13.41
N VAL A 102 6.56 1.49 -13.10
CA VAL A 102 5.25 2.17 -13.10
C VAL A 102 5.31 3.47 -13.90
N ASP A 103 4.22 3.83 -14.55
CA ASP A 103 3.97 5.19 -15.03
C ASP A 103 3.45 6.06 -13.89
N TYR A 104 4.35 6.81 -13.25
CA TYR A 104 3.98 7.64 -12.10
C TYR A 104 3.01 8.76 -12.46
N GLU A 105 3.04 9.31 -13.67
CA GLU A 105 2.08 10.36 -14.06
C GLU A 105 0.67 9.78 -14.18
N ALA A 106 0.53 8.60 -14.78
CA ALA A 106 -0.74 7.88 -14.86
C ALA A 106 -1.26 7.49 -13.48
N LEU A 107 -0.38 6.95 -12.61
CA LEU A 107 -0.73 6.54 -11.24
C LEU A 107 -1.18 7.72 -10.38
N VAL A 108 -0.40 8.80 -10.33
CA VAL A 108 -0.73 10.01 -9.56
C VAL A 108 -2.04 10.62 -10.02
N SER A 109 -2.26 10.72 -11.35
CA SER A 109 -3.51 11.20 -11.93
C SER A 109 -4.70 10.31 -11.54
N ALA A 110 -4.53 8.99 -11.54
CA ALA A 110 -5.58 8.05 -11.14
C ALA A 110 -5.89 8.15 -9.64
N ALA A 111 -4.87 8.22 -8.78
CA ALA A 111 -5.04 8.40 -7.34
C ALA A 111 -5.82 9.69 -7.02
N LYS A 112 -5.50 10.79 -7.71
CA LYS A 112 -6.22 12.06 -7.58
C LYS A 112 -7.70 11.93 -7.97
N ARG A 113 -7.99 11.32 -9.12
CA ARG A 113 -9.38 11.14 -9.58
C ARG A 113 -10.22 10.27 -8.64
N ASN A 114 -9.60 9.25 -8.04
CA ASN A 114 -10.26 8.32 -7.13
C ASN A 114 -10.23 8.78 -5.66
N HIS A 115 -9.63 9.94 -5.36
CA HIS A 115 -9.49 10.46 -3.99
C HIS A 115 -8.79 9.48 -3.03
N LYS A 116 -7.74 8.79 -3.52
CA LYS A 116 -6.95 7.82 -2.77
C LYS A 116 -5.55 8.36 -2.49
N LEU A 117 -4.86 7.77 -1.52
CA LEU A 117 -3.51 8.18 -1.13
C LEU A 117 -2.45 7.32 -1.82
N LEU A 118 -1.28 7.91 -2.02
CA LEU A 118 -0.06 7.20 -2.38
C LEU A 118 0.87 7.18 -1.17
N GLU A 119 1.42 6.02 -0.89
CA GLU A 119 2.32 5.83 0.24
C GLU A 119 3.73 6.33 -0.07
N MET A 120 4.31 6.99 0.94
CA MET A 120 5.73 7.28 1.05
C MET A 120 6.29 6.39 2.17
N ASN A 121 6.68 5.19 1.81
CA ASN A 121 7.11 4.15 2.73
C ASN A 121 8.55 4.40 3.21
N ASN A 122 8.72 4.69 4.50
CA ASN A 122 10.04 4.99 5.05
C ASN A 122 10.99 3.77 5.03
N SER A 123 10.46 2.55 5.09
CA SER A 123 11.27 1.32 5.00
C SER A 123 11.99 1.21 3.65
N SER A 124 11.40 1.73 2.57
CA SER A 124 12.01 1.76 1.24
C SER A 124 13.30 2.60 1.17
N LEU A 125 13.46 3.56 2.08
CA LEU A 125 14.66 4.41 2.17
C LEU A 125 15.80 3.77 3.00
N ASN A 126 15.57 2.57 3.55
CA ASN A 126 16.61 1.87 4.30
C ASN A 126 17.73 1.43 3.35
N PRO A 127 19.00 1.85 3.57
CA PRO A 127 20.13 1.44 2.72
C PRO A 127 20.35 -0.07 2.63
N ARG A 128 19.82 -0.83 3.58
CA ARG A 128 19.82 -2.30 3.59
C ARG A 128 18.47 -2.89 3.14
N GLY A 129 17.59 -2.04 2.64
CA GLY A 129 16.29 -2.44 2.11
C GLY A 129 16.41 -3.18 0.78
N PHE A 130 15.32 -3.80 0.38
CA PHE A 130 15.26 -4.67 -0.80
C PHE A 130 14.42 -4.07 -1.95
N ARG A 131 14.01 -2.77 -1.85
CA ARG A 131 13.29 -2.05 -2.92
C ARG A 131 14.28 -1.16 -3.69
N PRO A 132 14.84 -1.66 -4.83
CA PRO A 132 15.80 -0.89 -5.61
C PRO A 132 15.13 0.33 -6.25
N GLY A 133 15.90 1.42 -6.39
CA GLY A 133 15.47 2.64 -7.07
C GLY A 133 14.48 3.52 -6.30
N ALA A 134 14.11 3.16 -5.06
CA ALA A 134 13.12 3.87 -4.27
C ALA A 134 13.40 5.38 -4.12
N PRO A 135 14.61 5.85 -3.79
CA PRO A 135 14.86 7.28 -3.65
C PRO A 135 14.61 8.10 -4.91
N GLU A 136 14.97 7.56 -6.07
CA GLU A 136 14.78 8.20 -7.37
C GLU A 136 13.29 8.21 -7.75
N ASN A 137 12.62 7.08 -7.55
CA ASN A 137 11.20 6.93 -7.82
C ASN A 137 10.36 7.86 -6.94
N TYR A 138 10.70 8.01 -5.67
CA TYR A 138 10.05 8.97 -4.78
C TYR A 138 10.18 10.41 -5.25
N ARG A 139 11.36 10.82 -5.73
CA ARG A 139 11.53 12.18 -6.25
C ARG A 139 10.60 12.44 -7.41
N VAL A 140 10.51 11.49 -8.35
CA VAL A 140 9.59 11.59 -9.51
C VAL A 140 8.14 11.65 -9.05
N MET A 141 7.73 10.73 -8.18
CA MET A 141 6.37 10.65 -7.68
C MET A 141 5.98 11.89 -6.89
N LEU A 142 6.83 12.38 -5.99
CA LEU A 142 6.57 13.58 -5.19
C LEU A 142 6.46 14.85 -6.04
N GLU A 143 7.29 15.01 -7.07
CA GLU A 143 7.18 16.14 -7.99
C GLU A 143 5.83 16.13 -8.72
N LEU A 144 5.39 14.96 -9.16
CA LEU A 144 4.07 14.78 -9.77
C LEU A 144 2.95 15.02 -8.76
N CYS A 145 3.05 14.47 -7.54
CA CYS A 145 2.07 14.71 -6.49
C CYS A 145 1.94 16.20 -6.18
N ARG A 146 3.04 16.92 -6.09
CA ARG A 146 3.04 18.39 -5.91
C ARG A 146 2.34 19.10 -7.08
N ARG A 147 2.64 18.71 -8.32
CA ARG A 147 2.06 19.28 -9.54
C ARG A 147 0.56 19.05 -9.64
N TYR A 148 0.09 17.87 -9.26
CA TYR A 148 -1.31 17.46 -9.29
C TYR A 148 -2.08 17.77 -8.00
N GLU A 149 -1.41 18.34 -7.00
CA GLU A 149 -1.97 18.54 -5.65
C GLU A 149 -2.56 17.22 -5.08
N GLN A 150 -1.84 16.12 -5.32
CA GLN A 150 -2.18 14.78 -4.82
C GLN A 150 -1.61 14.59 -3.41
N PRO A 151 -2.44 14.34 -2.38
CA PRO A 151 -1.95 14.05 -1.05
C PRO A 151 -1.24 12.70 -1.00
N VAL A 152 -0.23 12.60 -0.14
CA VAL A 152 0.49 11.37 0.18
C VAL A 152 0.32 11.02 1.65
N ILE A 153 0.54 9.75 2.00
CA ILE A 153 0.69 9.30 3.38
C ILE A 153 2.13 8.87 3.62
N ILE A 154 2.68 9.22 4.76
CA ILE A 154 4.03 8.82 5.18
C ILE A 154 3.89 7.86 6.34
N ASP A 155 4.51 6.70 6.26
CA ASP A 155 4.52 5.71 7.33
C ASP A 155 5.89 5.04 7.48
N SER A 156 6.02 4.22 8.51
CA SER A 156 7.29 3.57 8.85
C SER A 156 7.42 2.17 8.26
N ASP A 157 6.32 1.53 7.86
CA ASP A 157 6.27 0.10 7.48
C ASP A 157 7.04 -0.75 8.52
N ALA A 158 6.70 -0.52 9.80
CA ALA A 158 7.43 -1.07 10.93
C ALA A 158 7.08 -2.54 11.12
N HIS A 159 8.07 -3.42 10.96
CA HIS A 159 7.97 -4.84 11.27
C HIS A 159 8.45 -5.17 12.69
N PHE A 160 8.97 -4.18 13.41
CA PHE A 160 9.40 -4.31 14.79
C PHE A 160 9.04 -3.04 15.58
N CYS A 161 8.75 -3.18 16.86
CA CYS A 161 8.24 -2.08 17.69
C CYS A 161 9.17 -0.86 17.76
N THR A 162 10.48 -1.04 17.64
CA THR A 162 11.46 0.07 17.64
C THR A 162 11.45 0.90 16.37
N ASP A 163 10.82 0.41 15.31
CA ASP A 163 10.77 1.11 14.02
C ASP A 163 9.50 1.93 13.84
N VAL A 164 8.52 1.76 14.77
CA VAL A 164 7.28 2.54 14.75
C VAL A 164 7.58 4.03 14.92
N GLY A 165 7.12 4.84 13.96
CA GLY A 165 7.34 6.29 13.94
C GLY A 165 8.77 6.69 13.58
N ASN A 166 9.61 5.76 13.15
CA ASN A 166 10.95 6.06 12.65
C ASN A 166 10.83 6.60 11.22
N HIS A 167 11.37 7.79 10.98
CA HIS A 167 11.40 8.46 9.68
C HIS A 167 12.84 8.83 9.33
N ARG A 168 13.28 8.49 8.14
CA ARG A 168 14.63 8.72 7.62
C ARG A 168 14.67 9.79 6.54
#